data_f55709add1525558a20d7aa3ea7f0933
#
_entry.id   f55709add1525558a20d7aa3ea7f0933
#
_cell.length_a   1.000
_cell.length_b   1.000
_cell.length_c   1.000
_cell.angle_alpha   90.00
_cell.angle_beta   90.00
_cell.angle_gamma   90.00
#
_symmetry.space_group_name_H-M   'P 1'
#
loop_
_entity.id
_entity.type
_entity.pdbx_description
1 polymer ?
#
loop_
_entity_poly.entity_id
_entity_poly.type
_entity_poly.pdbx_seq_one_letter_code
_entity_poly.pdbx_strand_id
1 'polypeptide(L)'
;MADNHSKEARSMNMSHIRSTNSKPEEIVRKYLFAEGFRYRKNVKKLPGCPDIVLPKYKTVIFVNGCFWHKHDCPRFVWPSSNQDYWRPKILRNVERDNQSRKELETLGWKVITVWECELKKNVLNETLGKLIAELKAIAVNPVFRE
;
A
#
# COMPACT_ATOMS: atom_id res chain seq x y z
N MET A 1 -12.09 26.07 7.54
CA MET A 1 -11.47 26.45 6.29
C MET A 1 -12.54 26.83 5.28
N ALA A 2 -12.37 27.95 4.67
CA ALA A 2 -13.21 28.26 3.52
C ALA A 2 -12.88 27.27 2.42
N ASP A 3 -13.88 26.54 1.98
CA ASP A 3 -13.70 25.60 0.89
C ASP A 3 -13.83 26.37 -0.42
N ASN A 4 -12.74 26.49 -1.16
CA ASN A 4 -12.72 27.23 -2.42
C ASN A 4 -13.33 26.45 -3.58
N HIS A 5 -13.73 25.21 -3.32
CA HIS A 5 -14.29 24.36 -4.35
C HIS A 5 -15.80 24.34 -4.30
N SER A 6 -16.44 24.31 -5.46
CA SER A 6 -17.84 23.98 -5.55
C SER A 6 -18.03 22.53 -5.14
N LYS A 7 -19.28 22.12 -4.94
CA LYS A 7 -19.58 20.73 -4.58
C LYS A 7 -19.08 19.77 -5.67
N GLU A 8 -19.25 20.13 -6.92
CA GLU A 8 -18.80 19.33 -8.05
C GLU A 8 -17.27 19.24 -8.11
N ALA A 9 -16.58 20.37 -7.88
CA ALA A 9 -15.14 20.40 -7.90
C ALA A 9 -14.56 19.56 -6.77
N ARG A 10 -15.18 19.59 -5.58
CA ARG A 10 -14.76 18.77 -4.47
C ARG A 10 -14.92 17.27 -4.79
N SER A 11 -16.05 16.91 -5.37
CA SER A 11 -16.30 15.52 -5.78
C SER A 11 -15.26 15.06 -6.80
N MET A 12 -14.91 15.92 -7.75
CA MET A 12 -13.88 15.63 -8.74
C MET A 12 -12.51 15.47 -8.10
N ASN A 13 -12.15 16.34 -7.16
CA ASN A 13 -10.89 16.21 -6.43
C ASN A 13 -10.80 14.91 -5.66
N MET A 14 -11.89 14.50 -5.03
CA MET A 14 -11.93 13.23 -4.30
C MET A 14 -11.78 12.05 -5.23
N SER A 15 -12.31 12.12 -6.45
CA SER A 15 -12.15 11.05 -7.42
C SER A 15 -10.71 10.92 -7.92
N HIS A 16 -9.90 11.97 -7.77
CA HIS A 16 -8.48 11.94 -8.11
C HIS A 16 -7.62 11.38 -6.99
N ILE A 17 -8.17 11.18 -5.79
CA ILE A 17 -7.48 10.47 -4.72
C ILE A 17 -7.63 8.99 -5.01
N ARG A 18 -6.68 8.46 -5.74
CA ARG A 18 -6.78 7.13 -6.30
C ARG A 18 -6.46 6.05 -5.30
N SER A 19 -7.13 4.92 -5.43
CA SER A 19 -6.74 3.69 -4.74
C SER A 19 -5.54 3.03 -5.42
N THR A 20 -5.17 3.48 -6.62
CA THR A 20 -4.06 2.93 -7.40
C THR A 20 -3.18 4.05 -7.92
N ASN A 21 -1.94 3.71 -8.26
CA ASN A 21 -0.97 4.64 -8.87
C ASN A 21 -0.72 5.89 -8.03
N SER A 22 -0.78 5.77 -6.71
CA SER A 22 -0.45 6.88 -5.83
C SER A 22 1.04 7.17 -5.87
N LYS A 23 1.43 8.38 -5.43
CA LYS A 23 2.83 8.76 -5.41
C LYS A 23 3.70 7.80 -4.57
N PRO A 24 3.28 7.38 -3.36
CA PRO A 24 4.04 6.39 -2.62
C PRO A 24 4.23 5.07 -3.38
N GLU A 25 3.18 4.60 -4.08
CA GLU A 25 3.30 3.39 -4.90
C GLU A 25 4.34 3.57 -6.00
N GLU A 26 4.33 4.72 -6.67
CA GLU A 26 5.30 5.00 -7.73
C GLU A 26 6.73 4.96 -7.23
N ILE A 27 6.98 5.53 -6.05
CA ILE A 27 8.30 5.55 -5.44
C ILE A 27 8.81 4.11 -5.27
N VAL A 28 7.99 3.25 -4.70
CA VAL A 28 8.37 1.85 -4.47
C VAL A 28 8.59 1.13 -5.80
N ARG A 29 7.67 1.30 -6.76
CA ARG A 29 7.78 0.63 -8.05
C ARG A 29 9.04 1.04 -8.82
N LYS A 30 9.33 2.33 -8.87
CA LYS A 30 10.51 2.82 -9.57
C LYS A 30 11.79 2.27 -8.96
N TYR A 31 11.84 2.22 -7.62
CA TYR A 31 13.00 1.67 -6.94
C TYR A 31 13.19 0.19 -7.24
N LEU A 32 12.10 -0.59 -7.17
CA LEU A 32 12.16 -2.01 -7.47
C LEU A 32 12.62 -2.27 -8.91
N PHE A 33 12.08 -1.51 -9.85
CA PHE A 33 12.46 -1.65 -11.25
C PHE A 33 13.94 -1.33 -11.46
N ALA A 34 14.42 -0.26 -10.82
CA ALA A 34 15.83 0.14 -10.91
C ALA A 34 16.76 -0.94 -10.35
N GLU A 35 16.30 -1.69 -9.35
CA GLU A 35 17.07 -2.78 -8.74
C GLU A 35 16.92 -4.11 -9.48
N GLY A 36 16.25 -4.10 -10.61
CA GLY A 36 16.12 -5.28 -11.45
C GLY A 36 14.93 -6.17 -11.18
N PHE A 37 14.04 -5.77 -10.27
CA PHE A 37 12.84 -6.54 -10.00
C PHE A 37 11.77 -6.29 -11.04
N ARG A 38 11.04 -7.33 -11.38
CA ARG A 38 9.89 -7.24 -12.28
C ARG A 38 8.63 -7.55 -11.50
N TYR A 39 7.58 -6.76 -11.72
CA TYR A 39 6.38 -6.82 -10.92
C TYR A 39 5.14 -6.57 -11.78
N ARG A 40 3.99 -6.89 -11.20
CA ARG A 40 2.68 -6.54 -11.74
C ARG A 40 2.04 -5.52 -10.80
N LYS A 41 1.24 -4.63 -11.37
CA LYS A 41 0.58 -3.55 -10.61
C LYS A 41 -0.89 -3.86 -10.37
N ASN A 42 -1.36 -3.58 -9.17
CA ASN A 42 -2.79 -3.52 -8.85
C ASN A 42 -3.55 -4.75 -9.36
N VAL A 43 -3.12 -5.93 -8.93
CA VAL A 43 -3.69 -7.19 -9.40
C VAL A 43 -5.02 -7.45 -8.69
N LYS A 44 -6.13 -7.20 -9.37
CA LYS A 44 -7.47 -7.30 -8.80
C LYS A 44 -7.90 -8.73 -8.52
N LYS A 45 -7.28 -9.71 -9.13
CA LYS A 45 -7.61 -11.11 -8.92
C LYS A 45 -7.15 -11.64 -7.57
N LEU A 46 -6.22 -10.93 -6.92
CA LEU A 46 -5.74 -11.34 -5.61
C LEU A 46 -6.48 -10.60 -4.50
N PRO A 47 -6.66 -11.23 -3.34
CA PRO A 47 -7.34 -10.58 -2.21
C PRO A 47 -6.71 -9.24 -1.87
N GLY A 48 -7.55 -8.22 -1.68
CA GLY A 48 -7.09 -6.88 -1.32
C GLY A 48 -6.49 -6.08 -2.46
N CYS A 49 -6.44 -6.61 -3.67
CA CYS A 49 -5.86 -5.92 -4.83
C CYS A 49 -4.47 -5.35 -4.51
N PRO A 50 -3.46 -6.21 -4.27
CA PRO A 50 -2.13 -5.73 -3.92
C PRO A 50 -1.59 -4.72 -4.93
N ASP A 51 -0.90 -3.70 -4.41
CA ASP A 51 -0.36 -2.64 -5.26
C ASP A 51 0.76 -3.16 -6.16
N ILE A 52 1.57 -4.07 -5.63
CA ILE A 52 2.72 -4.64 -6.33
C ILE A 52 2.74 -6.13 -6.09
N VAL A 53 2.88 -6.90 -7.17
CA VAL A 53 2.95 -8.36 -7.09
C VAL A 53 4.24 -8.81 -7.76
N LEU A 54 5.02 -9.61 -7.03
CA LEU A 54 6.28 -10.17 -7.50
C LEU A 54 6.11 -11.69 -7.60
N PRO A 55 5.60 -12.21 -8.74
CA PRO A 55 5.31 -13.65 -8.85
C PRO A 55 6.54 -14.53 -8.65
N LYS A 56 7.68 -14.07 -9.12
CA LYS A 56 8.94 -14.81 -9.00
C LYS A 56 9.31 -15.08 -7.54
N TYR A 57 8.93 -14.16 -6.65
CA TYR A 57 9.21 -14.24 -5.22
C TYR A 57 8.02 -14.71 -4.41
N LYS A 58 6.88 -14.94 -5.05
CA LYS A 58 5.61 -15.25 -4.40
C LYS A 58 5.31 -14.25 -3.29
N THR A 59 5.53 -12.98 -3.59
CA THR A 59 5.39 -11.89 -2.63
C THR A 59 4.50 -10.80 -3.19
N VAL A 60 3.66 -10.23 -2.33
CA VAL A 60 2.85 -9.07 -2.65
C VAL A 60 3.23 -7.93 -1.72
N ILE A 61 3.13 -6.69 -2.21
CA ILE A 61 3.44 -5.51 -1.43
C ILE A 61 2.22 -4.59 -1.48
N PHE A 62 1.78 -4.19 -0.28
CA PHE A 62 0.79 -3.13 -0.12
C PHE A 62 1.51 -1.86 0.28
N VAL A 63 1.22 -0.76 -0.41
CA VAL A 63 1.73 0.56 -0.05
C VAL A 63 0.57 1.33 0.54
N ASN A 64 0.53 1.42 1.86
CA ASN A 64 -0.63 1.91 2.60
C ASN A 64 -0.45 3.34 3.10
N GLY A 65 -1.51 4.15 2.92
CA GLY A 65 -1.60 5.46 3.54
C GLY A 65 -1.85 5.31 5.03
N CYS A 66 -1.12 6.08 5.85
CA CYS A 66 -1.18 5.91 7.31
C CYS A 66 -2.56 6.23 7.89
N PHE A 67 -3.21 7.25 7.37
CA PHE A 67 -4.53 7.64 7.85
C PHE A 67 -5.59 6.59 7.54
N TRP A 68 -5.67 6.18 6.26
CA TRP A 68 -6.75 5.31 5.79
C TRP A 68 -6.67 3.89 6.38
N HIS A 69 -5.49 3.46 6.78
CA HIS A 69 -5.26 2.11 7.29
C HIS A 69 -4.92 2.09 8.78
N LYS A 70 -5.15 3.20 9.48
CA LYS A 70 -4.94 3.35 10.91
C LYS A 70 -3.57 2.86 11.36
N HIS A 71 -2.54 3.38 10.70
CA HIS A 71 -1.18 3.04 11.06
C HIS A 71 -0.81 3.63 12.42
N ASP A 72 -0.15 2.86 13.25
CA ASP A 72 0.28 3.31 14.57
C ASP A 72 1.52 4.21 14.43
N CYS A 73 1.28 5.45 14.04
CA CYS A 73 2.32 6.45 13.83
C CYS A 73 1.71 7.85 14.01
N PRO A 74 2.52 8.91 14.15
CA PRO A 74 2.01 10.27 14.35
C PRO A 74 1.14 10.80 13.21
N ARG A 75 1.20 10.22 12.04
CA ARG A 75 0.35 10.64 10.91
C ARG A 75 -1.11 10.27 11.09
N PHE A 76 -1.39 9.27 11.93
CA PHE A 76 -2.77 8.90 12.17
C PHE A 76 -3.28 9.61 13.41
N VAL A 77 -4.32 10.41 13.24
CA VAL A 77 -5.05 11.06 14.31
C VAL A 77 -6.53 10.91 13.99
N TRP A 78 -7.32 10.46 14.96
CA TRP A 78 -8.75 10.39 14.75
C TRP A 78 -9.29 11.79 14.47
N PRO A 79 -10.11 11.98 13.42
CA PRO A 79 -10.73 13.27 13.16
C PRO A 79 -11.58 13.69 14.36
N SER A 80 -11.53 14.99 14.72
CA SER A 80 -12.29 15.51 15.83
C SER A 80 -13.78 15.70 15.49
N SER A 81 -14.10 15.79 14.20
CA SER A 81 -15.48 15.95 13.73
C SER A 81 -15.89 14.74 12.88
N ASN A 82 -17.20 14.54 12.76
CA ASN A 82 -17.77 13.45 11.95
C ASN A 82 -17.24 12.07 12.35
N GLN A 83 -17.07 11.83 13.63
CA GLN A 83 -16.55 10.55 14.12
C GLN A 83 -17.46 9.38 13.74
N ASP A 84 -18.78 9.60 13.70
CA ASP A 84 -19.73 8.57 13.30
C ASP A 84 -19.52 8.13 11.85
N TYR A 85 -18.96 9.00 11.03
CA TYR A 85 -18.62 8.69 9.65
C TYR A 85 -17.24 8.01 9.56
N TRP A 86 -16.24 8.59 10.21
CA TRP A 86 -14.84 8.16 10.06
C TRP A 86 -14.52 6.86 10.78
N ARG A 87 -15.04 6.67 12.00
CA ARG A 87 -14.71 5.47 12.77
C ARG A 87 -15.10 4.17 12.07
N PRO A 88 -16.36 4.00 11.64
CA PRO A 88 -16.73 2.76 10.96
C PRO A 88 -15.95 2.57 9.67
N LYS A 89 -15.68 3.65 8.94
CA LYS A 89 -14.97 3.56 7.68
C LYS A 89 -13.53 3.09 7.85
N ILE A 90 -12.82 3.72 8.79
CA ILE A 90 -11.43 3.38 9.07
C ILE A 90 -11.30 1.97 9.64
N LEU A 91 -12.16 1.62 10.60
CA LEU A 91 -12.13 0.30 11.19
C LEU A 91 -12.46 -0.81 10.19
N ARG A 92 -13.36 -0.54 9.26
CA ARG A 92 -13.63 -1.48 8.17
C ARG A 92 -12.43 -1.67 7.25
N ASN A 93 -11.68 -0.60 7.00
CA ASN A 93 -10.45 -0.70 6.22
C ASN A 93 -9.44 -1.61 6.93
N VAL A 94 -9.26 -1.44 8.23
CA VAL A 94 -8.35 -2.28 9.02
C VAL A 94 -8.77 -3.74 8.97
N GLU A 95 -10.06 -4.00 9.16
CA GLU A 95 -10.61 -5.36 9.13
C GLU A 95 -10.40 -6.00 7.76
N ARG A 96 -10.66 -5.24 6.71
CA ARG A 96 -10.49 -5.71 5.34
C ARG A 96 -9.02 -6.00 5.03
N ASP A 97 -8.10 -5.15 5.51
CA ASP A 97 -6.67 -5.36 5.34
C ASP A 97 -6.22 -6.65 6.01
N ASN A 98 -6.71 -6.90 7.23
CA ASN A 98 -6.37 -8.12 7.96
C ASN A 98 -6.91 -9.35 7.25
N GLN A 99 -8.14 -9.28 6.75
CA GLN A 99 -8.75 -10.39 6.02
C GLN A 99 -7.99 -10.70 4.74
N SER A 100 -7.65 -9.67 3.97
CA SER A 100 -6.90 -9.83 2.73
C SER A 100 -5.54 -10.46 2.97
N ARG A 101 -4.85 -10.03 4.03
CA ARG A 101 -3.56 -10.60 4.40
C ARG A 101 -3.69 -12.09 4.71
N LYS A 102 -4.67 -12.47 5.51
CA LYS A 102 -4.89 -13.87 5.86
C LYS A 102 -5.18 -14.72 4.63
N GLU A 103 -6.01 -14.20 3.73
CA GLU A 103 -6.33 -14.92 2.49
C GLU A 103 -5.10 -15.09 1.61
N LEU A 104 -4.29 -14.05 1.47
CA LEU A 104 -3.06 -14.12 0.68
C LEU A 104 -2.07 -15.10 1.28
N GLU A 105 -1.89 -15.08 2.60
CA GLU A 105 -1.00 -16.02 3.28
C GLU A 105 -1.48 -17.47 3.12
N THR A 106 -2.77 -17.67 3.17
CA THR A 106 -3.37 -18.99 2.93
C THR A 106 -3.08 -19.48 1.51
N LEU A 107 -3.03 -18.55 0.54
CA LEU A 107 -2.70 -18.89 -0.85
C LEU A 107 -1.19 -19.06 -1.08
N GLY A 108 -0.38 -18.89 -0.05
CA GLY A 108 1.07 -19.07 -0.14
C GLY A 108 1.85 -17.82 -0.47
N TRP A 109 1.22 -16.66 -0.44
CA TRP A 109 1.89 -15.40 -0.71
C TRP A 109 2.51 -14.83 0.56
N LYS A 110 3.70 -14.26 0.43
CA LYS A 110 4.28 -13.44 1.48
C LYS A 110 3.72 -12.02 1.33
N VAL A 111 3.27 -11.43 2.41
CA VAL A 111 2.67 -10.09 2.40
C VAL A 111 3.61 -9.11 3.08
N ILE A 112 4.00 -8.09 2.35
CA ILE A 112 4.82 -7.00 2.87
C ILE A 112 4.00 -5.72 2.79
N THR A 113 4.00 -4.95 3.86
CA THR A 113 3.32 -3.66 3.89
C THR A 113 4.36 -2.56 4.04
N VAL A 114 4.31 -1.58 3.13
CA VAL A 114 5.14 -0.38 3.20
C VAL A 114 4.20 0.78 3.51
N TRP A 115 4.53 1.53 4.55
CA TRP A 115 3.69 2.64 5.00
C TRP A 115 4.17 3.97 4.45
N GLU A 116 3.24 4.85 4.18
CA GLU A 116 3.53 6.17 3.64
C GLU A 116 4.57 6.93 4.45
N CYS A 117 4.48 6.85 5.78
CA CYS A 117 5.44 7.53 6.66
C CYS A 117 6.86 6.99 6.51
N GLU A 118 6.99 5.74 6.07
CA GLU A 118 8.29 5.11 5.85
C GLU A 118 8.96 5.55 4.54
N LEU A 119 8.21 6.26 3.72
CA LEU A 119 8.70 6.75 2.42
C LEU A 119 9.05 8.24 2.47
N LYS A 120 9.12 8.82 3.66
CA LYS A 120 9.58 10.19 3.83
C LYS A 120 11.05 10.28 3.49
N LYS A 121 11.44 11.46 3.00
CA LYS A 121 12.80 11.72 2.51
C LYS A 121 13.91 11.28 3.47
N ASN A 122 13.69 11.49 4.76
CA ASN A 122 14.73 11.20 5.77
C ASN A 122 14.92 9.71 6.05
N VAL A 123 13.93 8.87 5.74
CA VAL A 123 14.01 7.42 5.99
C VAL A 123 13.82 6.58 4.73
N LEU A 124 13.62 7.24 3.58
CA LEU A 124 13.32 6.56 2.32
C LEU A 124 14.36 5.51 1.94
N ASN A 125 15.63 5.88 1.96
CA ASN A 125 16.69 4.97 1.56
C ASN A 125 16.79 3.76 2.48
N GLU A 126 16.60 3.96 3.77
CA GLU A 126 16.61 2.87 4.74
C GLU A 126 15.45 1.93 4.50
N THR A 127 14.26 2.47 4.30
CA THR A 127 13.04 1.68 4.04
C THR A 127 13.19 0.84 2.78
N LEU A 128 13.61 1.46 1.69
CA LEU A 128 13.75 0.75 0.41
C LEU A 128 14.90 -0.25 0.45
N GLY A 129 15.99 0.08 1.14
CA GLY A 129 17.10 -0.85 1.33
C GLY A 129 16.69 -2.10 2.08
N LYS A 130 15.90 -1.96 3.14
CA LYS A 130 15.37 -3.09 3.89
C LYS A 130 14.44 -3.95 3.03
N LEU A 131 13.59 -3.29 2.22
CA LEU A 131 12.69 -4.00 1.32
C LEU A 131 13.48 -4.86 0.34
N ILE A 132 14.50 -4.31 -0.28
CA ILE A 132 15.33 -5.03 -1.24
C ILE A 132 16.05 -6.19 -0.55
N ALA A 133 16.60 -5.97 0.63
CA ALA A 133 17.28 -7.04 1.39
C ALA A 133 16.33 -8.17 1.72
N GLU A 134 15.11 -7.85 2.11
CA GLU A 134 14.10 -8.84 2.43
C GLU A 134 13.72 -9.66 1.19
N LEU A 135 13.56 -9.01 0.04
CA LEU A 135 13.25 -9.69 -1.20
C LEU A 135 14.39 -10.61 -1.65
N LYS A 136 15.63 -10.15 -1.53
CA LYS A 136 16.80 -10.95 -1.91
C LYS A 136 16.98 -12.17 -1.01
N ALA A 137 16.49 -12.10 0.22
CA ALA A 137 16.57 -13.22 1.15
C ALA A 137 15.53 -14.30 0.87
N ILE A 138 14.52 -14.01 0.05
CA ILE A 138 13.48 -14.96 -0.30
C ILE A 138 14.00 -15.92 -1.37
N ALA A 139 13.80 -17.22 -1.14
CA ALA A 139 14.15 -18.21 -2.14
C ALA A 139 13.26 -18.06 -3.37
N VAL A 140 13.87 -17.88 -4.53
CA VAL A 140 13.13 -17.70 -5.79
C VAL A 140 12.47 -19.02 -6.17
N ASN A 141 11.16 -18.96 -6.43
CA ASN A 141 10.42 -20.15 -6.86
C ASN A 141 10.74 -20.43 -8.34
N PRO A 142 11.32 -21.60 -8.68
CA PRO A 142 11.68 -21.93 -10.06
C PRO A 142 10.50 -21.89 -11.03
N VAL A 143 9.29 -22.17 -10.54
CA VAL A 143 8.07 -22.17 -11.36
C VAL A 143 7.81 -20.79 -11.97
N PHE A 144 8.19 -19.71 -11.27
CA PHE A 144 7.99 -18.35 -11.73
C PHE A 144 9.22 -17.73 -12.37
N ARG A 145 10.27 -18.50 -12.53
CA ARG A 145 11.48 -18.03 -13.19
C ARG A 145 11.28 -18.05 -14.69
N GLU A 146 11.63 -16.96 -15.33
CA GLU A 146 11.54 -16.86 -16.78
C GLU A 146 12.88 -17.01 -17.45
#